data_0460ea62f8263d46132f5754cfb26204
#
_entry.id   0460ea62f8263d46132f5754cfb26204
#
_cell.length_a   1.000
_cell.length_b   1.000
_cell.length_c   1.000
_cell.angle_alpha   90.00
_cell.angle_beta   90.00
_cell.angle_gamma   90.00
#
_symmetry.space_group_name_H-M   'P 1'
#
loop_
_entity.id
_entity.type
_entity.pdbx_description
1 polymer ?
#
loop_
_entity_poly.entity_id
_entity_poly.type
_entity_poly.pdbx_seq_one_letter_code
_entity_poly.pdbx_strand_id
1 'polypeptide(L)'
;DIILGLDNNIADKANAAGILDPYKPENADKLIPEDVVEVLGKKWTLTPFDYSHFAMIYDTQSNVPCPESLEDLTNPVYEKKIILMDPRTSTPGLGFVAWTVAIYGDKVLDYWKALKPNILTMAPGWSSGYGLFKKGEAPLVISYTTSPASHVEYDNTDRYIAPVFEQGHTMQVEGAGILKGAPNKAGAKAFLDFLISDEAQSLIPLTQWMNPANKNVELPESYKVAAPIPSKTLNADPAKTEKAVEEIMKVLAE
;
A
#
# COMPACT_ATOMS: atom_id res chain seq x y z
N ASP A 1 9.57 -21.00 9.20
CA ASP A 1 10.90 -20.42 9.32
C ASP A 1 10.91 -18.93 8.97
N ILE A 2 10.06 -18.52 8.02
CA ILE A 2 9.95 -17.16 7.50
C ILE A 2 8.51 -16.71 7.60
N ILE A 3 8.31 -15.43 7.87
CA ILE A 3 7.06 -14.71 7.65
C ILE A 3 7.28 -13.75 6.49
N LEU A 4 6.32 -13.68 5.56
CA LEU A 4 6.35 -12.85 4.37
C LEU A 4 5.12 -11.95 4.35
N GLY A 5 5.27 -10.68 3.93
CA GLY A 5 4.16 -9.75 3.77
C GLY A 5 3.78 -8.98 5.04
N LEU A 6 4.70 -8.86 6.01
CA LEU A 6 4.54 -7.88 7.08
C LEU A 6 4.93 -6.50 6.56
N ASP A 7 4.00 -5.56 6.57
CA ASP A 7 4.24 -4.22 6.09
C ASP A 7 4.60 -3.22 7.22
N ASN A 8 4.99 -2.02 6.83
CA ASN A 8 5.36 -0.94 7.75
C ASN A 8 4.23 -0.52 8.71
N ASN A 9 2.95 -0.75 8.38
CA ASN A 9 1.84 -0.41 9.26
C ASN A 9 1.75 -1.34 10.48
N ILE A 10 2.29 -2.57 10.36
CA ILE A 10 2.25 -3.61 11.40
C ILE A 10 3.64 -4.04 11.88
N ALA A 11 4.72 -3.52 11.28
CA ALA A 11 6.11 -3.87 11.61
C ALA A 11 6.43 -3.64 13.11
N ASP A 12 5.98 -2.52 13.69
CA ASP A 12 6.20 -2.22 15.10
C ASP A 12 5.53 -3.23 16.03
N LYS A 13 4.33 -3.69 15.70
CA LYS A 13 3.64 -4.76 16.46
C LYS A 13 4.41 -6.08 16.39
N ALA A 14 4.88 -6.46 15.20
CA ALA A 14 5.67 -7.67 15.01
C ALA A 14 6.99 -7.61 15.80
N ASN A 15 7.66 -6.47 15.79
CA ASN A 15 8.88 -6.22 16.55
C ASN A 15 8.64 -6.25 18.07
N ALA A 16 7.57 -5.62 18.54
CA ALA A 16 7.19 -5.63 19.96
C ALA A 16 6.83 -7.03 20.47
N ALA A 17 6.23 -7.85 19.63
CA ALA A 17 5.93 -9.25 19.94
C ALA A 17 7.21 -10.12 20.09
N GLY A 18 8.37 -9.63 19.65
CA GLY A 18 9.66 -10.32 19.80
C GLY A 18 9.76 -11.65 19.06
N ILE A 19 8.98 -11.80 17.97
CA ILE A 19 8.88 -13.05 17.19
C ILE A 19 9.88 -13.16 16.04
N LEU A 20 10.65 -12.08 15.77
CA LEU A 20 11.57 -12.00 14.64
C LEU A 20 13.03 -12.05 15.10
N ASP A 21 13.86 -12.78 14.35
CA ASP A 21 15.32 -12.75 14.47
C ASP A 21 15.91 -11.78 13.42
N PRO A 22 16.78 -10.84 13.82
CA PRO A 22 17.38 -9.91 12.87
C PRO A 22 18.35 -10.62 11.92
N TYR A 23 18.26 -10.30 10.64
CA TYR A 23 19.21 -10.72 9.62
C TYR A 23 19.26 -9.68 8.51
N LYS A 24 20.44 -9.11 8.26
CA LYS A 24 20.70 -8.25 7.11
C LYS A 24 21.20 -9.13 5.95
N PRO A 25 20.44 -9.22 4.83
CA PRO A 25 20.88 -9.95 3.66
C PRO A 25 22.19 -9.40 3.09
N GLU A 26 22.96 -10.26 2.43
CA GLU A 26 24.18 -9.84 1.73
C GLU A 26 23.86 -8.78 0.66
N ASN A 27 24.66 -7.72 0.59
CA ASN A 27 24.48 -6.60 -0.33
C ASN A 27 23.17 -5.79 -0.18
N ALA A 28 22.37 -5.98 0.86
CA ALA A 28 21.11 -5.26 1.06
C ALA A 28 21.28 -3.73 1.02
N ASP A 29 22.35 -3.19 1.61
CA ASP A 29 22.69 -1.77 1.61
C ASP A 29 23.08 -1.21 0.22
N LYS A 30 23.44 -2.09 -0.72
CA LYS A 30 23.74 -1.72 -2.11
C LYS A 30 22.51 -1.80 -3.01
N LEU A 31 21.60 -2.73 -2.73
CA LEU A 31 20.49 -3.08 -3.61
C LEU A 31 19.19 -2.39 -3.22
N ILE A 32 18.94 -2.18 -1.92
CA ILE A 32 17.69 -1.63 -1.42
C ILE A 32 17.87 -0.14 -1.10
N PRO A 33 16.99 0.77 -1.60
CA PRO A 33 17.02 2.18 -1.24
C PRO A 33 16.89 2.41 0.26
N GLU A 34 17.60 3.40 0.79
CA GLU A 34 17.64 3.64 2.25
C GLU A 34 16.29 4.02 2.82
N ASP A 35 15.51 4.83 2.12
CA ASP A 35 14.16 5.24 2.51
C ASP A 35 13.20 4.06 2.62
N VAL A 36 13.30 3.06 1.74
CA VAL A 36 12.53 1.82 1.79
C VAL A 36 12.90 0.98 3.02
N VAL A 37 14.20 0.94 3.38
CA VAL A 37 14.65 0.25 4.59
C VAL A 37 14.16 0.98 5.85
N GLU A 38 14.25 2.31 5.87
CA GLU A 38 13.90 3.12 7.05
C GLU A 38 12.45 2.94 7.48
N VAL A 39 11.55 2.76 6.54
CA VAL A 39 10.11 2.59 6.79
C VAL A 39 9.80 1.31 7.57
N LEU A 40 10.59 0.23 7.38
CA LEU A 40 10.48 -1.02 8.16
C LEU A 40 11.33 -1.03 9.43
N GLY A 41 12.13 0.02 9.66
CA GLY A 41 13.09 0.11 10.76
C GLY A 41 14.45 -0.49 10.44
N LYS A 42 15.51 0.19 10.89
CA LYS A 42 16.92 -0.13 10.54
C LYS A 42 17.48 -1.40 11.23
N LYS A 43 16.67 -2.17 11.95
CA LYS A 43 17.12 -3.33 12.74
C LYS A 43 17.22 -4.63 11.94
N TRP A 44 16.80 -4.63 10.68
CA TRP A 44 16.80 -5.82 9.82
C TRP A 44 16.06 -7.02 10.41
N THR A 45 15.02 -6.78 11.21
CA THR A 45 14.07 -7.82 11.61
C THR A 45 13.12 -8.16 10.46
N LEU A 46 12.95 -7.21 9.54
CA LEU A 46 12.25 -7.37 8.27
C LEU A 46 13.16 -6.88 7.14
N THR A 47 13.25 -7.68 6.09
CA THR A 47 13.91 -7.35 4.83
C THR A 47 12.86 -6.85 3.86
N PRO A 48 12.93 -5.60 3.38
CA PRO A 48 12.02 -5.11 2.34
C PRO A 48 12.17 -5.93 1.06
N PHE A 49 11.06 -6.22 0.38
CA PHE A 49 11.10 -6.89 -0.93
C PHE A 49 10.26 -6.21 -2.00
N ASP A 50 9.22 -5.46 -1.63
CA ASP A 50 8.48 -4.61 -2.54
C ASP A 50 7.88 -3.40 -1.84
N TYR A 51 7.43 -2.41 -2.62
CA TYR A 51 6.80 -1.20 -2.09
C TYR A 51 5.95 -0.50 -3.14
N SER A 52 4.97 0.28 -2.68
CA SER A 52 4.24 1.26 -3.49
C SER A 52 3.55 2.30 -2.62
N HIS A 53 3.13 3.42 -3.22
CA HIS A 53 2.32 4.40 -2.53
C HIS A 53 0.84 4.05 -2.66
N PHE A 54 0.06 4.27 -1.59
CA PHE A 54 -1.39 4.16 -1.68
C PHE A 54 -1.95 5.26 -2.56
N ALA A 55 -2.92 4.94 -3.40
CA ALA A 55 -3.59 5.89 -4.27
C ALA A 55 -5.05 5.50 -4.50
N MET A 56 -5.89 6.49 -4.73
CA MET A 56 -7.20 6.25 -5.34
C MET A 56 -6.97 5.93 -6.83
N ILE A 57 -7.54 4.83 -7.29
CA ILE A 57 -7.58 4.54 -8.73
C ILE A 57 -8.89 5.08 -9.29
N TYR A 58 -8.77 5.83 -10.36
CA TYR A 58 -9.87 6.53 -11.01
C TYR A 58 -10.11 5.99 -12.42
N ASP A 59 -11.38 5.78 -12.74
CA ASP A 59 -11.85 5.42 -14.07
C ASP A 59 -12.10 6.68 -14.91
N THR A 60 -11.23 6.93 -15.88
CA THR A 60 -11.32 8.13 -16.73
C THR A 60 -12.57 8.18 -17.63
N GLN A 61 -13.26 7.06 -17.81
CA GLN A 61 -14.52 6.98 -18.55
C GLN A 61 -15.75 7.23 -17.68
N SER A 62 -15.54 7.54 -16.39
CA SER A 62 -16.65 7.87 -15.48
C SER A 62 -17.22 9.27 -15.78
N ASN A 63 -18.41 9.53 -15.23
CA ASN A 63 -19.10 10.81 -15.35
C ASN A 63 -18.87 11.76 -14.15
N VAL A 64 -17.98 11.38 -13.22
CA VAL A 64 -17.56 12.23 -12.10
C VAL A 64 -16.17 12.81 -12.38
N PRO A 65 -15.81 13.99 -11.84
CA PRO A 65 -14.47 14.54 -12.02
C PRO A 65 -13.40 13.65 -11.40
N CYS A 66 -12.16 13.74 -11.91
CA CYS A 66 -11.01 13.14 -11.26
C CYS A 66 -10.70 13.91 -9.96
N PRO A 67 -10.57 13.26 -8.80
CA PRO A 67 -10.18 13.96 -7.58
C PRO A 67 -8.70 14.38 -7.64
N GLU A 68 -8.38 15.55 -7.08
CA GLU A 68 -7.04 16.11 -7.01
C GLU A 68 -6.49 16.12 -5.57
N SER A 69 -7.34 15.78 -4.59
CA SER A 69 -7.02 15.76 -3.16
C SER A 69 -7.89 14.76 -2.40
N LEU A 70 -7.48 14.44 -1.15
CA LEU A 70 -8.34 13.69 -0.24
C LEU A 70 -9.61 14.47 0.11
N GLU A 71 -9.53 15.82 0.19
CA GLU A 71 -10.68 16.66 0.48
C GLU A 71 -11.76 16.53 -0.59
N ASP A 72 -11.37 16.47 -1.87
CA ASP A 72 -12.32 16.31 -2.98
C ASP A 72 -13.18 15.07 -2.82
N LEU A 73 -12.63 13.99 -2.26
CA LEU A 73 -13.38 12.74 -2.03
C LEU A 73 -14.60 12.93 -1.13
N THR A 74 -14.67 14.02 -0.36
CA THR A 74 -15.82 14.35 0.49
C THR A 74 -16.93 15.11 -0.25
N ASN A 75 -16.68 15.54 -1.50
CA ASN A 75 -17.65 16.28 -2.29
C ASN A 75 -18.87 15.39 -2.62
N PRO A 76 -20.11 15.92 -2.53
CA PRO A 76 -21.33 15.16 -2.84
C PRO A 76 -21.41 14.57 -4.26
N VAL A 77 -20.60 15.06 -5.21
CA VAL A 77 -20.52 14.49 -6.56
C VAL A 77 -20.08 13.01 -6.54
N TYR A 78 -19.37 12.61 -5.49
CA TYR A 78 -18.91 11.22 -5.30
C TYR A 78 -19.86 10.36 -4.45
N GLU A 79 -21.09 10.80 -4.18
CA GLU A 79 -22.05 10.00 -3.39
C GLU A 79 -22.13 8.56 -3.92
N LYS A 80 -21.79 7.57 -3.05
CA LYS A 80 -21.71 6.13 -3.38
C LYS A 80 -20.84 5.81 -4.61
N LYS A 81 -19.70 6.49 -4.74
CA LYS A 81 -18.78 6.35 -5.89
C LYS A 81 -17.40 5.85 -5.48
N ILE A 82 -17.18 5.55 -4.21
CA ILE A 82 -15.87 5.17 -3.68
C ILE A 82 -15.94 3.77 -3.08
N ILE A 83 -15.08 2.87 -3.54
CA ILE A 83 -14.84 1.56 -2.95
C ILE A 83 -13.61 1.66 -2.06
N LEU A 84 -13.79 1.38 -0.77
CA LEU A 84 -12.71 1.22 0.19
C LEU A 84 -12.61 -0.23 0.62
N MET A 85 -11.58 -0.57 1.41
CA MET A 85 -11.43 -1.86 2.06
C MET A 85 -11.51 -1.70 3.57
N ASP A 86 -11.97 -2.74 4.25
CA ASP A 86 -12.01 -2.77 5.71
C ASP A 86 -10.60 -2.69 6.29
N PRO A 87 -10.26 -1.66 7.06
CA PRO A 87 -8.91 -1.46 7.59
C PRO A 87 -8.47 -2.54 8.60
N ARG A 88 -9.40 -3.36 9.08
CA ARG A 88 -9.12 -4.46 10.02
C ARG A 88 -8.69 -5.74 9.32
N THR A 89 -8.95 -5.87 8.02
CA THR A 89 -8.73 -7.11 7.26
C THR A 89 -7.95 -6.89 5.95
N SER A 90 -7.65 -5.64 5.59
CA SER A 90 -7.02 -5.30 4.32
C SER A 90 -5.98 -4.19 4.48
N THR A 91 -4.76 -4.43 3.99
CA THR A 91 -3.68 -3.44 3.99
C THR A 91 -4.04 -2.15 3.24
N PRO A 92 -4.64 -2.14 2.04
CA PRO A 92 -5.09 -0.90 1.42
C PRO A 92 -6.13 -0.13 2.25
N GLY A 93 -6.98 -0.82 2.98
CA GLY A 93 -7.92 -0.20 3.91
C GLY A 93 -7.20 0.48 5.07
N LEU A 94 -6.26 -0.23 5.72
CA LEU A 94 -5.43 0.33 6.78
C LEU A 94 -4.56 1.48 6.27
N GLY A 95 -3.97 1.33 5.08
CA GLY A 95 -3.16 2.35 4.43
C GLY A 95 -3.95 3.63 4.12
N PHE A 96 -5.22 3.52 3.73
CA PHE A 96 -6.08 4.68 3.53
C PHE A 96 -6.37 5.40 4.86
N VAL A 97 -6.62 4.65 5.95
CA VAL A 97 -6.73 5.26 7.29
C VAL A 97 -5.42 5.97 7.66
N ALA A 98 -4.27 5.31 7.49
CA ALA A 98 -2.96 5.91 7.76
C ALA A 98 -2.74 7.19 6.94
N TRP A 99 -3.12 7.20 5.67
CA TRP A 99 -3.02 8.36 4.80
C TRP A 99 -3.88 9.52 5.31
N THR A 100 -5.13 9.26 5.68
CA THR A 100 -6.01 10.29 6.25
C THR A 100 -5.52 10.80 7.61
N VAL A 101 -4.95 9.93 8.46
CA VAL A 101 -4.31 10.32 9.73
C VAL A 101 -3.11 11.23 9.50
N ALA A 102 -2.27 10.92 8.51
CA ALA A 102 -1.09 11.72 8.19
C ALA A 102 -1.44 13.14 7.71
N ILE A 103 -2.58 13.31 7.00
CA ILE A 103 -3.03 14.61 6.48
C ILE A 103 -3.84 15.39 7.54
N TYR A 104 -4.82 14.74 8.18
CA TYR A 104 -5.82 15.43 9.01
C TYR A 104 -5.52 15.40 10.50
N GLY A 105 -4.63 14.50 10.96
CA GLY A 105 -4.28 14.38 12.37
C GLY A 105 -5.52 14.21 13.26
N ASP A 106 -5.67 15.13 14.24
CA ASP A 106 -6.80 15.08 15.19
C ASP A 106 -8.16 15.36 14.57
N LYS A 107 -8.21 15.86 13.32
CA LYS A 107 -9.45 16.09 12.55
C LYS A 107 -9.85 14.91 11.66
N VAL A 108 -9.16 13.79 11.75
CA VAL A 108 -9.41 12.63 10.89
C VAL A 108 -10.85 12.12 10.97
N LEU A 109 -11.48 12.16 12.13
CA LEU A 109 -12.87 11.72 12.28
C LEU A 109 -13.88 12.64 11.58
N ASP A 110 -13.63 13.94 11.56
CA ASP A 110 -14.47 14.90 10.84
C ASP A 110 -14.39 14.64 9.32
N TYR A 111 -13.19 14.35 8.81
CA TYR A 111 -13.00 13.92 7.44
C TYR A 111 -13.79 12.65 7.11
N TRP A 112 -13.71 11.61 7.94
CA TRP A 112 -14.42 10.34 7.70
C TRP A 112 -15.95 10.47 7.81
N LYS A 113 -16.47 11.36 8.67
CA LYS A 113 -17.90 11.70 8.69
C LYS A 113 -18.35 12.33 7.39
N ALA A 114 -17.56 13.26 6.82
CA ALA A 114 -17.82 13.87 5.54
C ALA A 114 -17.70 12.89 4.36
N LEU A 115 -16.72 11.97 4.42
CA LEU A 115 -16.49 10.96 3.38
C LEU A 115 -17.58 9.86 3.35
N LYS A 116 -18.17 9.52 4.51
CA LYS A 116 -19.08 8.37 4.68
C LYS A 116 -20.19 8.28 3.63
N PRO A 117 -20.93 9.36 3.25
CA PRO A 117 -21.96 9.29 2.21
C PRO A 117 -21.43 8.84 0.84
N ASN A 118 -20.16 9.09 0.57
CA ASN A 118 -19.51 8.85 -0.71
C ASN A 118 -18.98 7.40 -0.85
N ILE A 119 -18.90 6.66 0.26
CA ILE A 119 -18.48 5.27 0.27
C ILE A 119 -19.61 4.37 -0.25
N LEU A 120 -19.37 3.66 -1.36
CA LEU A 120 -20.28 2.65 -1.86
C LEU A 120 -20.22 1.40 -0.99
N THR A 121 -19.02 0.95 -0.65
CA THR A 121 -18.79 -0.27 0.15
C THR A 121 -17.40 -0.28 0.77
N MET A 122 -17.30 -1.04 1.89
CA MET A 122 -16.05 -1.43 2.53
C MET A 122 -15.83 -2.92 2.24
N ALA A 123 -15.02 -3.22 1.21
CA ALA A 123 -14.74 -4.60 0.81
C ALA A 123 -13.81 -5.30 1.83
N PRO A 124 -13.93 -6.62 2.04
CA PRO A 124 -13.12 -7.33 3.04
C PRO A 124 -11.64 -7.45 2.66
N GLY A 125 -11.27 -7.23 1.40
CA GLY A 125 -9.89 -7.31 0.92
C GLY A 125 -9.72 -6.71 -0.46
N TRP A 126 -8.45 -6.57 -0.88
CA TRP A 126 -8.09 -5.93 -2.14
C TRP A 126 -8.75 -6.60 -3.35
N SER A 127 -8.63 -7.93 -3.48
CA SER A 127 -9.16 -8.65 -4.64
C SER A 127 -10.67 -8.47 -4.83
N SER A 128 -11.44 -8.42 -3.73
CA SER A 128 -12.88 -8.19 -3.79
C SER A 128 -13.22 -6.74 -4.14
N GLY A 129 -12.55 -5.76 -3.50
CA GLY A 129 -12.78 -4.34 -3.77
C GLY A 129 -12.36 -3.93 -5.19
N TYR A 130 -11.16 -4.33 -5.59
CA TYR A 130 -10.67 -4.04 -6.94
C TYR A 130 -11.49 -4.79 -8.02
N GLY A 131 -11.98 -5.99 -7.70
CA GLY A 131 -12.89 -6.74 -8.56
C GLY A 131 -14.23 -6.02 -8.80
N LEU A 132 -14.79 -5.34 -7.79
CA LEU A 132 -15.98 -4.50 -7.94
C LEU A 132 -15.70 -3.27 -8.83
N PHE A 133 -14.56 -2.62 -8.63
CA PHE A 133 -14.11 -1.51 -9.48
C PHE A 133 -13.98 -1.92 -10.95
N LYS A 134 -13.32 -3.05 -11.24
CA LYS A 134 -13.22 -3.59 -12.62
C LYS A 134 -14.57 -3.91 -13.25
N LYS A 135 -15.59 -4.23 -12.46
CA LYS A 135 -16.97 -4.43 -12.94
C LYS A 135 -17.71 -3.12 -13.17
N GLY A 136 -17.12 -1.97 -12.83
CA GLY A 136 -17.74 -0.67 -12.99
C GLY A 136 -18.77 -0.30 -11.90
N GLU A 137 -18.73 -0.96 -10.73
CA GLU A 137 -19.66 -0.67 -9.62
C GLU A 137 -19.45 0.74 -9.03
N ALA A 138 -18.21 1.24 -9.07
CA ALA A 138 -17.88 2.61 -8.73
C ALA A 138 -16.63 3.08 -9.48
N PRO A 139 -16.48 4.38 -9.76
CA PRO A 139 -15.36 4.94 -10.52
C PRO A 139 -14.07 5.12 -9.72
N LEU A 140 -14.12 4.94 -8.41
CA LEU A 140 -12.99 5.16 -7.51
C LEU A 140 -12.80 3.95 -6.57
N VAL A 141 -11.55 3.51 -6.44
CA VAL A 141 -11.15 2.45 -5.50
C VAL A 141 -9.80 2.78 -4.88
N ILE A 142 -9.63 2.51 -3.58
CA ILE A 142 -8.32 2.57 -2.96
C ILE A 142 -7.44 1.40 -3.43
N SER A 143 -6.22 1.70 -3.86
CA SER A 143 -5.20 0.72 -4.24
C SER A 143 -3.81 1.36 -4.18
N TYR A 144 -2.97 1.16 -5.19
CA TYR A 144 -1.60 1.63 -5.25
C TYR A 144 -1.31 2.40 -6.53
N THR A 145 -0.35 3.31 -6.50
CA THR A 145 0.07 4.06 -7.70
C THR A 145 0.52 3.15 -8.84
N THR A 146 0.96 1.94 -8.54
CA THR A 146 1.39 0.92 -9.51
C THR A 146 0.25 0.11 -10.13
N SER A 147 -0.95 0.15 -9.54
CA SER A 147 -2.08 -0.69 -10.00
C SER A 147 -2.49 -0.46 -11.47
N PRO A 148 -2.48 0.78 -12.01
CA PRO A 148 -2.84 1.00 -13.42
C PRO A 148 -1.90 0.32 -14.42
N ALA A 149 -0.64 0.07 -14.05
CA ALA A 149 0.31 -0.61 -14.93
C ALA A 149 -0.18 -2.00 -15.37
N SER A 150 -0.95 -2.71 -14.51
CA SER A 150 -1.51 -4.02 -14.85
C SER A 150 -2.52 -3.95 -16.00
N HIS A 151 -3.28 -2.88 -16.08
CA HIS A 151 -4.26 -2.66 -17.14
C HIS A 151 -3.57 -2.28 -18.47
N VAL A 152 -2.49 -1.52 -18.41
CA VAL A 152 -1.67 -1.24 -19.59
C VAL A 152 -1.04 -2.52 -20.11
N GLU A 153 -0.47 -3.35 -19.22
CA GLU A 153 0.24 -4.57 -19.59
C GLU A 153 -0.69 -5.67 -20.14
N TYR A 154 -1.79 -5.97 -19.45
CA TYR A 154 -2.61 -7.14 -19.74
C TYR A 154 -3.94 -6.82 -20.41
N ASP A 155 -4.56 -5.68 -20.09
CA ASP A 155 -5.85 -5.29 -20.64
C ASP A 155 -5.68 -4.33 -21.85
N ASN A 156 -4.43 -3.91 -22.16
CA ASN A 156 -4.07 -2.96 -23.22
C ASN A 156 -4.93 -1.69 -23.18
N THR A 157 -5.07 -1.12 -21.99
CA THR A 157 -5.87 0.09 -21.75
C THR A 157 -5.20 1.02 -20.73
N ASP A 158 -5.29 2.31 -20.99
CA ASP A 158 -4.89 3.43 -20.11
C ASP A 158 -6.09 4.10 -19.40
N ARG A 159 -7.25 3.44 -19.45
CA ARG A 159 -8.50 3.92 -18.87
C ARG A 159 -8.39 4.24 -17.38
N TYR A 160 -7.61 3.46 -16.65
CA TYR A 160 -7.49 3.58 -15.20
C TYR A 160 -6.20 4.32 -14.85
N ILE A 161 -6.32 5.35 -14.01
CA ILE A 161 -5.18 6.16 -13.58
C ILE A 161 -5.10 6.23 -12.05
N ALA A 162 -3.93 6.52 -11.53
CA ALA A 162 -3.68 6.83 -10.13
C ALA A 162 -3.35 8.34 -10.03
N PRO A 163 -4.30 9.23 -9.76
CA PRO A 163 -4.03 10.65 -9.59
C PRO A 163 -3.09 10.85 -8.39
N VAL A 164 -2.04 11.66 -8.60
CA VAL A 164 -1.09 12.02 -7.55
C VAL A 164 -1.53 13.31 -6.89
N PHE A 165 -1.78 13.24 -5.58
CA PHE A 165 -2.21 14.41 -4.80
C PHE A 165 -1.00 15.21 -4.29
N GLU A 166 -1.02 16.52 -4.46
CA GLU A 166 0.04 17.43 -3.97
C GLU A 166 0.24 17.36 -2.45
N GLN A 167 -0.78 16.95 -1.71
CA GLN A 167 -0.70 16.72 -0.26
C GLN A 167 0.34 15.65 0.10
N GLY A 168 0.67 14.76 -0.85
CA GLY A 168 1.54 13.58 -0.67
C GLY A 168 0.75 12.31 -0.39
N HIS A 169 1.45 11.19 -0.44
CA HIS A 169 0.89 9.84 -0.27
C HIS A 169 1.65 9.07 0.80
N THR A 170 0.97 8.21 1.55
CA THR A 170 1.64 7.23 2.39
C THR A 170 2.10 6.05 1.55
N MET A 171 3.18 5.40 2.00
CA MET A 171 3.79 4.27 1.30
C MET A 171 3.55 2.97 2.08
N GLN A 172 3.31 1.89 1.37
CA GLN A 172 3.46 0.54 1.88
C GLN A 172 4.82 0.00 1.46
N VAL A 173 5.53 -0.61 2.41
CA VAL A 173 6.72 -1.42 2.17
C VAL A 173 6.47 -2.79 2.80
N GLU A 174 6.52 -3.84 2.00
CA GLU A 174 6.38 -5.21 2.51
C GLU A 174 7.73 -5.80 2.87
N GLY A 175 7.76 -6.46 4.01
CA GLY A 175 8.95 -7.09 4.55
C GLY A 175 8.80 -8.59 4.77
N ALA A 176 9.93 -9.28 4.67
CA ALA A 176 10.10 -10.67 5.04
C ALA A 176 11.02 -10.80 6.23
N GLY A 177 10.70 -11.66 7.20
CA GLY A 177 11.49 -11.84 8.41
C GLY A 177 11.69 -13.31 8.80
N ILE A 178 12.80 -13.59 9.48
CA ILE A 178 13.08 -14.91 10.05
C ILE A 178 12.35 -15.02 11.39
N LEU A 179 11.56 -16.07 11.56
CA LEU A 179 10.88 -16.33 12.83
C LEU A 179 11.87 -16.78 13.89
N LYS A 180 11.72 -16.22 15.09
CA LYS A 180 12.51 -16.64 16.24
C LYS A 180 12.25 -18.12 16.55
N GLY A 181 13.34 -18.88 16.69
CA GLY A 181 13.23 -20.33 16.89
C GLY A 181 13.05 -21.13 15.59
N ALA A 182 13.19 -20.50 14.42
CA ALA A 182 13.17 -21.19 13.13
C ALA A 182 14.11 -22.42 13.12
N PRO A 183 13.61 -23.62 12.78
CA PRO A 183 14.44 -24.83 12.77
C PRO A 183 15.50 -24.82 11.66
N ASN A 184 15.24 -24.16 10.52
CA ASN A 184 16.19 -24.05 9.41
C ASN A 184 16.59 -22.58 9.16
N LYS A 185 17.35 -22.01 10.11
CA LYS A 185 17.84 -20.62 9.97
C LYS A 185 18.75 -20.41 8.77
N ALA A 186 19.54 -21.41 8.38
CA ALA A 186 20.41 -21.30 7.21
C ALA A 186 19.60 -21.18 5.92
N GLY A 187 18.59 -22.01 5.75
CA GLY A 187 17.66 -21.90 4.62
C GLY A 187 16.86 -20.60 4.61
N ALA A 188 16.45 -20.12 5.80
CA ALA A 188 15.75 -18.85 5.94
C ALA A 188 16.61 -17.65 5.47
N LYS A 189 17.89 -17.62 5.86
CA LYS A 189 18.84 -16.60 5.40
C LYS A 189 19.05 -16.66 3.89
N ALA A 190 19.33 -17.85 3.36
CA ALA A 190 19.50 -18.06 1.92
C ALA A 190 18.26 -17.60 1.12
N PHE A 191 17.05 -17.82 1.67
CA PHE A 191 15.83 -17.34 1.04
C PHE A 191 15.74 -15.80 1.04
N LEU A 192 16.10 -15.12 2.14
CA LEU A 192 16.08 -13.66 2.17
C LEU A 192 17.13 -13.05 1.23
N ASP A 193 18.31 -13.67 1.11
CA ASP A 193 19.33 -13.27 0.13
C ASP A 193 18.81 -13.43 -1.31
N PHE A 194 18.14 -14.56 -1.60
CA PHE A 194 17.50 -14.81 -2.89
C PHE A 194 16.36 -13.80 -3.16
N LEU A 195 15.53 -13.51 -2.16
CA LEU A 195 14.35 -12.63 -2.29
C LEU A 195 14.72 -11.22 -2.79
N ILE A 196 15.90 -10.71 -2.43
CA ILE A 196 16.40 -9.40 -2.90
C ILE A 196 17.31 -9.48 -4.12
N SER A 197 17.56 -10.68 -4.65
CA SER A 197 18.40 -10.87 -5.85
C SER A 197 17.74 -10.25 -7.10
N ASP A 198 18.55 -9.93 -8.11
CA ASP A 198 18.05 -9.41 -9.40
C ASP A 198 17.05 -10.38 -10.04
N GLU A 199 17.29 -11.71 -9.90
CA GLU A 199 16.43 -12.76 -10.43
C GLU A 199 15.02 -12.72 -9.80
N ALA A 200 14.95 -12.76 -8.46
CA ALA A 200 13.67 -12.75 -7.75
C ALA A 200 12.96 -11.41 -7.92
N GLN A 201 13.68 -10.32 -7.81
CA GLN A 201 13.13 -8.97 -7.85
C GLN A 201 12.64 -8.55 -9.24
N SER A 202 13.21 -9.09 -10.32
CA SER A 202 12.71 -8.87 -11.69
C SER A 202 11.30 -9.40 -11.93
N LEU A 203 10.82 -10.32 -11.09
CA LEU A 203 9.47 -10.85 -11.17
C LEU A 203 8.42 -9.97 -10.46
N ILE A 204 8.83 -9.17 -9.48
CA ILE A 204 7.93 -8.37 -8.64
C ILE A 204 7.00 -7.46 -9.47
N PRO A 205 7.49 -6.66 -10.44
CA PRO A 205 6.64 -5.73 -11.16
C PRO A 205 5.46 -6.38 -11.88
N LEU A 206 5.64 -7.56 -12.46
CA LEU A 206 4.61 -8.22 -13.27
C LEU A 206 3.83 -9.32 -12.53
N THR A 207 4.18 -9.61 -11.28
CA THR A 207 3.47 -10.62 -10.46
C THR A 207 2.78 -10.02 -9.26
N GLN A 208 3.41 -9.05 -8.60
CA GLN A 208 2.88 -8.38 -7.41
C GLN A 208 2.28 -6.99 -7.71
N TRP A 209 2.62 -6.42 -8.86
CA TRP A 209 2.22 -5.04 -9.22
C TRP A 209 2.68 -4.00 -8.19
N MET A 210 3.87 -4.23 -7.66
CA MET A 210 4.58 -3.35 -6.74
C MET A 210 5.93 -2.97 -7.33
N ASN A 211 6.57 -1.93 -6.82
CA ASN A 211 7.95 -1.61 -7.15
C ASN A 211 8.88 -2.62 -6.47
N PRO A 212 9.89 -3.16 -7.16
CA PRO A 212 10.88 -4.01 -6.53
C PRO A 212 11.73 -3.20 -5.54
N ALA A 213 12.07 -3.79 -4.39
CA ALA A 213 12.98 -3.17 -3.43
C ALA A 213 14.43 -3.09 -3.96
N ASN A 214 14.80 -3.96 -4.90
CA ASN A 214 16.12 -3.93 -5.55
C ASN A 214 16.16 -2.84 -6.64
N LYS A 215 16.94 -1.78 -6.39
CA LYS A 215 17.07 -0.62 -7.28
C LYS A 215 17.75 -0.89 -8.64
N ASN A 216 18.35 -2.08 -8.83
CA ASN A 216 18.98 -2.45 -10.09
C ASN A 216 17.98 -3.06 -11.09
N VAL A 217 16.76 -3.37 -10.65
CA VAL A 217 15.73 -3.94 -11.52
C VAL A 217 15.18 -2.87 -12.44
N GLU A 218 15.20 -3.14 -13.73
CA GLU A 218 14.55 -2.29 -14.72
C GLU A 218 13.03 -2.52 -14.71
N LEU A 219 12.28 -1.43 -14.59
CA LEU A 219 10.82 -1.50 -14.60
C LEU A 219 10.27 -1.68 -16.01
N PRO A 220 9.19 -2.49 -16.17
CA PRO A 220 8.48 -2.64 -17.45
C PRO A 220 7.97 -1.30 -17.99
N GLU A 221 7.74 -1.23 -19.30
CA GLU A 221 7.24 0.01 -19.94
C GLU A 221 5.87 0.44 -19.37
N SER A 222 5.02 -0.53 -19.02
CA SER A 222 3.73 -0.26 -18.37
C SER A 222 3.85 0.55 -17.07
N TYR A 223 4.93 0.37 -16.32
CA TYR A 223 5.22 1.17 -15.11
C TYR A 223 5.61 2.61 -15.45
N LYS A 224 6.42 2.80 -16.48
CA LYS A 224 6.81 4.15 -16.93
C LYS A 224 5.60 4.96 -17.41
N VAL A 225 4.64 4.29 -18.01
CA VAL A 225 3.41 4.90 -18.55
C VAL A 225 2.37 5.16 -17.47
N ALA A 226 2.17 4.22 -16.53
CA ALA A 226 0.97 4.19 -15.69
C ALA A 226 1.20 4.03 -14.18
N ALA A 227 2.46 4.02 -13.71
CA ALA A 227 2.79 3.95 -12.29
C ALA A 227 3.47 5.25 -11.82
N PRO A 228 2.73 6.33 -11.56
CA PRO A 228 3.31 7.61 -11.16
C PRO A 228 3.95 7.50 -9.77
N ILE A 229 5.05 8.23 -9.57
CA ILE A 229 5.75 8.33 -8.29
C ILE A 229 5.36 9.66 -7.65
N PRO A 230 4.71 9.66 -6.47
CA PRO A 230 4.43 10.88 -5.74
C PRO A 230 5.70 11.63 -5.36
N SER A 231 5.68 12.94 -5.48
CA SER A 231 6.82 13.81 -5.12
C SER A 231 7.04 13.90 -3.61
N LYS A 232 6.04 13.49 -2.82
CA LYS A 232 6.06 13.58 -1.35
C LYS A 232 5.50 12.30 -0.74
N THR A 233 6.34 11.59 0.02
CA THR A 233 5.93 10.47 0.86
C THR A 233 5.59 10.99 2.26
N LEU A 234 4.44 10.56 2.78
CA LEU A 234 3.94 10.88 4.11
C LEU A 234 4.16 9.70 5.06
N ASN A 235 4.46 10.01 6.30
CA ASN A 235 4.53 9.02 7.37
C ASN A 235 3.36 9.23 8.34
N ALA A 236 2.61 8.18 8.59
CA ALA A 236 1.58 8.15 9.62
C ALA A 236 2.16 7.61 10.93
N ASP A 237 1.66 8.12 12.04
CA ASP A 237 1.94 7.55 13.36
C ASP A 237 1.14 6.24 13.53
N PRO A 238 1.79 5.07 13.71
CA PRO A 238 1.10 3.79 13.82
C PRO A 238 0.11 3.72 14.99
N ALA A 239 0.45 4.31 16.14
CA ALA A 239 -0.41 4.31 17.33
C ALA A 239 -1.66 5.18 17.11
N LYS A 240 -1.50 6.34 16.45
CA LYS A 240 -2.64 7.18 16.06
C LYS A 240 -3.51 6.49 15.00
N THR A 241 -2.89 5.79 14.06
CA THR A 241 -3.62 5.02 13.02
C THR A 241 -4.45 3.92 13.64
N GLU A 242 -3.89 3.13 14.56
CA GLU A 242 -4.62 2.08 15.26
C GLU A 242 -5.85 2.60 16.01
N LYS A 243 -5.67 3.69 16.77
CA LYS A 243 -6.77 4.35 17.47
C LYS A 243 -7.82 4.88 16.50
N ALA A 244 -7.39 5.50 15.40
CA ALA A 244 -8.30 6.02 14.37
C ALA A 244 -9.14 4.92 13.73
N VAL A 245 -8.58 3.72 13.47
CA VAL A 245 -9.35 2.58 12.94
C VAL A 245 -10.55 2.27 13.83
N GLU A 246 -10.37 2.16 15.14
CA GLU A 246 -11.47 1.84 16.07
C GLU A 246 -12.57 2.91 16.04
N GLU A 247 -12.19 4.18 16.03
CA GLU A 247 -13.11 5.32 16.06
C GLU A 247 -13.84 5.49 14.71
N ILE A 248 -13.12 5.33 13.60
CA ILE A 248 -13.67 5.38 12.22
C ILE A 248 -14.71 4.28 12.03
N MET A 249 -14.42 3.05 12.49
CA MET A 249 -15.38 1.95 12.35
C MET A 249 -16.68 2.21 13.12
N LYS A 250 -16.64 2.93 14.25
CA LYS A 250 -17.86 3.38 14.96
C LYS A 250 -18.62 4.41 14.12
N VAL A 251 -17.93 5.43 13.58
CA VAL A 251 -18.53 6.45 12.70
C VAL A 251 -19.23 5.80 11.49
N LEU A 252 -18.61 4.77 10.90
CA LEU A 252 -19.18 4.09 9.73
C LEU A 252 -20.39 3.21 10.07
N ALA A 253 -20.49 2.73 11.31
CA ALA A 253 -21.60 1.89 11.79
C ALA A 253 -22.86 2.69 12.20
N GLU A 254 -22.73 3.96 12.51
CA GLU A 254 -23.86 4.89 12.78
C GLU A 254 -24.68 5.19 11.51
#